data_ac4f6430c60bec1c0d3034fdef64bc94
#
_entry.id   ac4f6430c60bec1c0d3034fdef64bc94
#
_cell.length_a   1.000
_cell.length_b   1.000
_cell.length_c   1.000
_cell.angle_alpha   90.00
_cell.angle_beta   90.00
_cell.angle_gamma   90.00
#
_symmetry.space_group_name_H-M   'P 1'
#
loop_
_entity.id
_entity.type
_entity.pdbx_description
1 polymer ?
#
loop_
_entity_poly.entity_id
_entity_poly.type
_entity_poly.pdbx_seq_one_letter_code
_entity_poly.pdbx_strand_id
1 'polypeptide(L)'
;MKKFFSLVLALAMALSMASFASAEETTTIHIGVIGPMTGAAAVYGLAVARGAEIAVEEINAAGKVNIVLDVQDDENDAEKSINAYNATLDKGTQVILGCVTTTPCIAVSAQAYDERVFMLTPSASSLEVIANKDNAYQVCFTDPAQGSASAEYIFNKKVGEKVAIIYNNADTYSTGIYQTFESKAAELGLNIVSVTTFTNDTTDFSVQVTEAKNAGADVVFLPSTTPPLPRFSTLPTPWATSRCSSALTAWTAS
;
A
#
# COMPACT_ATOMS: atom_id res chain seq x y z
N MET A 1 -49.42 46.86 -32.52
CA MET A 1 -49.13 46.64 -31.07
C MET A 1 -49.45 45.24 -30.58
N LYS A 2 -50.63 44.64 -30.85
CA LYS A 2 -50.99 43.29 -30.36
C LYS A 2 -50.05 42.17 -30.84
N LYS A 3 -49.62 42.25 -32.10
CA LYS A 3 -48.65 41.21 -32.67
C LYS A 3 -47.25 41.33 -32.09
N PHE A 4 -46.80 42.52 -31.73
CA PHE A 4 -45.51 42.75 -31.09
C PHE A 4 -45.48 42.22 -29.64
N PHE A 5 -46.59 42.44 -28.91
CA PHE A 5 -46.74 41.95 -27.53
C PHE A 5 -46.79 40.41 -27.47
N SER A 6 -47.46 39.78 -28.44
CA SER A 6 -47.52 38.32 -28.59
C SER A 6 -46.13 37.70 -28.88
N LEU A 7 -45.31 38.39 -29.69
CA LEU A 7 -43.94 37.91 -30.00
C LEU A 7 -43.01 38.05 -28.80
N VAL A 8 -43.12 39.12 -28.04
CA VAL A 8 -42.33 39.34 -26.82
C VAL A 8 -42.71 38.33 -25.73
N LEU A 9 -44.01 38.02 -25.59
CA LEU A 9 -44.50 37.04 -24.62
C LEU A 9 -44.05 35.61 -25.00
N ALA A 10 -44.06 35.25 -26.27
CA ALA A 10 -43.56 33.96 -26.76
C ALA A 10 -42.05 33.82 -26.56
N LEU A 11 -41.28 34.88 -26.78
CA LEU A 11 -39.87 34.91 -26.54
C LEU A 11 -39.50 34.78 -25.06
N ALA A 12 -40.28 35.48 -24.18
CA ALA A 12 -40.15 35.39 -22.74
C ALA A 12 -40.48 33.98 -22.20
N MET A 13 -41.49 33.31 -22.74
CA MET A 13 -41.82 31.94 -22.41
C MET A 13 -40.77 30.95 -22.93
N ALA A 14 -40.18 31.17 -24.10
CA ALA A 14 -39.10 30.34 -24.64
C ALA A 14 -37.79 30.50 -23.80
N LEU A 15 -37.50 31.72 -23.35
CA LEU A 15 -36.38 31.96 -22.43
C LEU A 15 -36.60 31.35 -21.03
N SER A 16 -37.85 31.37 -20.53
CA SER A 16 -38.15 30.73 -19.23
C SER A 16 -38.09 29.20 -19.28
N MET A 17 -38.41 28.59 -20.41
CA MET A 17 -38.24 27.13 -20.60
C MET A 17 -36.78 26.71 -20.79
N ALA A 18 -35.92 27.59 -21.29
CA ALA A 18 -34.46 27.30 -21.39
C ALA A 18 -33.76 27.34 -20.01
N SER A 19 -34.39 27.92 -18.98
CA SER A 19 -33.85 27.97 -17.62
C SER A 19 -34.15 26.73 -16.79
N PHE A 20 -34.96 25.79 -17.28
CA PHE A 20 -35.14 24.45 -16.73
C PHE A 20 -34.22 23.40 -17.40
N ALA A 21 -33.03 23.82 -17.85
CA ALA A 21 -31.96 22.85 -18.00
C ALA A 21 -31.67 22.38 -16.56
N SER A 22 -32.24 21.24 -16.20
CA SER A 22 -32.02 20.56 -14.95
C SER A 22 -30.48 20.49 -14.78
N ALA A 23 -29.95 21.25 -13.84
CA ALA A 23 -28.59 21.00 -13.39
C ALA A 23 -28.64 19.56 -12.89
N GLU A 24 -28.04 18.64 -13.64
CA GLU A 24 -27.89 17.26 -13.22
C GLU A 24 -27.20 17.34 -11.87
N GLU A 25 -27.91 16.94 -10.81
CA GLU A 25 -27.37 16.99 -9.45
C GLU A 25 -26.15 16.09 -9.43
N THR A 26 -24.97 16.69 -9.37
CA THR A 26 -23.70 15.93 -9.39
C THR A 26 -23.63 15.10 -8.12
N THR A 27 -23.66 13.79 -8.26
CA THR A 27 -23.57 12.87 -7.10
C THR A 27 -22.24 13.08 -6.40
N THR A 28 -22.28 13.33 -5.10
CA THR A 28 -21.08 13.42 -4.27
C THR A 28 -20.77 12.07 -3.64
N ILE A 29 -19.53 11.62 -3.78
CA ILE A 29 -19.01 10.37 -3.23
C ILE A 29 -17.88 10.70 -2.25
N HIS A 30 -18.01 10.22 -1.02
CA HIS A 30 -17.00 10.37 0.01
C HIS A 30 -16.12 9.12 0.07
N ILE A 31 -14.81 9.30 -0.09
CA ILE A 31 -13.80 8.24 -0.05
C ILE A 31 -12.85 8.52 1.12
N GLY A 32 -12.75 7.56 2.06
CA GLY A 32 -11.74 7.58 3.12
C GLY A 32 -10.42 7.02 2.61
N VAL A 33 -9.34 7.76 2.78
CA VAL A 33 -7.97 7.30 2.51
C VAL A 33 -7.28 7.07 3.85
N ILE A 34 -6.92 5.82 4.14
CA ILE A 34 -6.29 5.44 5.41
C ILE A 34 -4.91 4.87 5.14
N GLY A 35 -3.90 5.39 5.82
CA GLY A 35 -2.54 4.90 5.72
C GLY A 35 -1.56 5.71 6.55
N PRO A 36 -0.29 5.31 6.64
CA PRO A 36 0.71 6.01 7.42
C PRO A 36 1.10 7.32 6.72
N MET A 37 0.64 8.45 7.22
CA MET A 37 1.03 9.78 6.72
C MET A 37 2.25 10.31 7.47
N THR A 38 2.53 9.75 8.65
CA THR A 38 3.69 10.07 9.50
C THR A 38 4.48 8.81 9.86
N GLY A 39 5.65 8.98 10.49
CA GLY A 39 6.50 7.87 10.92
C GLY A 39 7.33 7.23 9.81
N ALA A 40 7.89 6.04 10.09
CA ALA A 40 8.86 5.38 9.21
C ALA A 40 8.26 4.88 7.88
N ALA A 41 6.96 4.56 7.86
CA ALA A 41 6.24 4.08 6.68
C ALA A 41 5.55 5.21 5.88
N ALA A 42 5.72 6.49 6.26
CA ALA A 42 5.03 7.62 5.67
C ALA A 42 5.23 7.76 4.15
N VAL A 43 6.37 7.32 3.64
CA VAL A 43 6.66 7.36 2.19
C VAL A 43 5.62 6.59 1.37
N TYR A 44 5.07 5.52 1.91
CA TYR A 44 4.03 4.72 1.24
C TYR A 44 2.65 5.39 1.32
N GLY A 45 2.24 5.83 2.52
CA GLY A 45 0.95 6.48 2.72
C GLY A 45 0.81 7.80 1.95
N LEU A 46 1.85 8.64 2.01
CA LEU A 46 1.88 9.89 1.27
C LEU A 46 1.83 9.67 -0.24
N ALA A 47 2.49 8.63 -0.77
CA ALA A 47 2.43 8.31 -2.20
C ALA A 47 1.01 7.89 -2.62
N VAL A 48 0.32 7.09 -1.80
CA VAL A 48 -1.07 6.69 -2.04
C VAL A 48 -2.02 7.89 -1.99
N ALA A 49 -1.92 8.73 -0.95
CA ALA A 49 -2.74 9.93 -0.81
C ALA A 49 -2.58 10.87 -2.03
N ARG A 50 -1.34 11.11 -2.47
CA ARG A 50 -1.05 11.93 -3.66
C ARG A 50 -1.63 11.32 -4.94
N GLY A 51 -1.51 10.01 -5.12
CA GLY A 51 -2.12 9.33 -6.26
C GLY A 51 -3.65 9.46 -6.28
N ALA A 52 -4.28 9.33 -5.11
CA ALA A 52 -5.72 9.52 -4.97
C ALA A 52 -6.15 10.98 -5.25
N GLU A 53 -5.42 11.97 -4.73
CA GLU A 53 -5.66 13.40 -4.99
C GLU A 53 -5.64 13.70 -6.50
N ILE A 54 -4.63 13.22 -7.23
CA ILE A 54 -4.52 13.42 -8.69
C ILE A 54 -5.70 12.80 -9.42
N ALA A 55 -6.06 11.55 -9.08
CA ALA A 55 -7.19 10.87 -9.70
C ALA A 55 -8.52 11.60 -9.44
N VAL A 56 -8.70 12.11 -8.22
CA VAL A 56 -9.91 12.87 -7.86
C VAL A 56 -9.98 14.21 -8.59
N GLU A 57 -8.87 14.93 -8.74
CA GLU A 57 -8.82 16.16 -9.53
C GLU A 57 -9.27 15.91 -10.98
N GLU A 58 -8.77 14.84 -11.62
CA GLU A 58 -9.13 14.48 -13.00
C GLU A 58 -10.61 14.06 -13.11
N ILE A 59 -11.11 13.25 -12.17
CA ILE A 59 -12.50 12.78 -12.18
C ILE A 59 -13.48 13.94 -11.94
N ASN A 60 -13.18 14.80 -10.98
CA ASN A 60 -14.02 15.97 -10.65
C ASN A 60 -14.01 16.99 -11.81
N ALA A 61 -12.87 17.18 -12.49
CA ALA A 61 -12.79 18.04 -13.66
C ALA A 61 -13.66 17.55 -14.83
N ALA A 62 -13.93 16.24 -14.92
CA ALA A 62 -14.85 15.68 -15.91
C ALA A 62 -16.33 16.00 -15.62
N GLY A 63 -16.68 16.46 -14.42
CA GLY A 63 -17.98 17.03 -14.03
C GLY A 63 -19.13 16.04 -13.90
N LYS A 64 -18.88 14.72 -13.93
CA LYS A 64 -19.93 13.69 -13.83
C LYS A 64 -20.27 13.32 -12.38
N VAL A 65 -19.28 13.34 -11.53
CA VAL A 65 -19.37 13.07 -10.09
C VAL A 65 -18.49 14.07 -9.35
N ASN A 66 -18.76 14.26 -8.06
CA ASN A 66 -17.91 15.04 -7.16
C ASN A 66 -17.34 14.09 -6.09
N ILE A 67 -16.06 13.82 -6.12
CA ILE A 67 -15.39 12.98 -5.12
C ILE A 67 -14.77 13.89 -4.07
N VAL A 68 -14.99 13.54 -2.80
CA VAL A 68 -14.39 14.18 -1.63
C VAL A 68 -13.52 13.14 -0.91
N LEU A 69 -12.25 13.46 -0.72
CA LEU A 69 -11.32 12.63 0.04
C LEU A 69 -11.29 13.05 1.51
N ASP A 70 -11.33 12.06 2.40
CA ASP A 70 -10.97 12.21 3.81
C ASP A 70 -9.72 11.38 4.08
N VAL A 71 -8.57 12.05 4.24
CA VAL A 71 -7.27 11.41 4.43
C VAL A 71 -6.97 11.30 5.93
N GLN A 72 -6.73 10.09 6.41
CA GLN A 72 -6.46 9.78 7.81
C GLN A 72 -5.10 9.10 7.96
N ASP A 73 -4.38 9.51 9.01
CA ASP A 73 -3.09 8.93 9.38
C ASP A 73 -3.31 7.78 10.37
N ASP A 74 -2.85 6.58 10.02
CA ASP A 74 -2.86 5.40 10.89
C ASP A 74 -1.51 5.15 11.58
N GLU A 75 -0.49 5.95 11.26
CA GLU A 75 0.87 5.81 11.79
C GLU A 75 1.44 4.39 11.68
N ASN A 76 0.92 3.57 10.77
CA ASN A 76 1.24 2.13 10.62
C ASN A 76 0.88 1.29 11.85
N ASP A 77 -0.19 1.66 12.55
CA ASP A 77 -0.69 1.00 13.76
C ASP A 77 -2.11 0.49 13.57
N ALA A 78 -2.37 -0.76 14.00
CA ALA A 78 -3.67 -1.40 13.78
C ALA A 78 -4.82 -0.75 14.57
N GLU A 79 -4.58 -0.30 15.80
CA GLU A 79 -5.60 0.36 16.62
C GLU A 79 -5.92 1.76 16.09
N LYS A 80 -4.88 2.51 15.70
CA LYS A 80 -5.06 3.82 15.07
C LYS A 80 -5.78 3.73 13.74
N SER A 81 -5.54 2.67 12.96
CA SER A 81 -6.24 2.46 11.68
C SER A 81 -7.73 2.18 11.87
N ILE A 82 -8.13 1.46 12.93
CA ILE A 82 -9.53 1.29 13.29
C ILE A 82 -10.16 2.62 13.72
N ASN A 83 -9.45 3.42 14.49
CA ASN A 83 -9.93 4.75 14.89
C ASN A 83 -10.07 5.68 13.67
N ALA A 84 -9.10 5.65 12.75
CA ALA A 84 -9.14 6.38 11.49
C ALA A 84 -10.33 5.95 10.61
N TYR A 85 -10.58 4.64 10.52
CA TYR A 85 -11.73 4.09 9.81
C TYR A 85 -13.05 4.59 10.39
N ASN A 86 -13.26 4.51 11.70
CA ASN A 86 -14.46 5.01 12.33
C ASN A 86 -14.64 6.52 12.13
N ALA A 87 -13.56 7.30 12.28
CA ALA A 87 -13.59 8.74 12.10
C ALA A 87 -13.97 9.16 10.67
N THR A 88 -13.56 8.39 9.65
CA THR A 88 -13.95 8.70 8.27
C THR A 88 -15.39 8.29 7.97
N LEU A 89 -15.90 7.19 8.56
CA LEU A 89 -17.32 6.82 8.45
C LEU A 89 -18.24 7.87 9.07
N ASP A 90 -17.87 8.45 10.21
CA ASP A 90 -18.62 9.52 10.87
C ASP A 90 -18.76 10.77 9.97
N LYS A 91 -17.87 10.95 8.99
CA LYS A 91 -17.92 12.01 7.98
C LYS A 91 -18.70 11.63 6.72
N GLY A 92 -19.33 10.46 6.71
CA GLY A 92 -20.14 9.96 5.61
C GLY A 92 -19.37 9.25 4.50
N THR A 93 -18.19 8.73 4.79
CA THR A 93 -17.42 7.91 3.84
C THR A 93 -18.21 6.67 3.41
N GLN A 94 -18.20 6.40 2.11
CA GLN A 94 -18.93 5.31 1.47
C GLN A 94 -17.99 4.19 0.97
N VAL A 95 -16.72 4.53 0.74
CA VAL A 95 -15.70 3.65 0.19
C VAL A 95 -14.37 3.92 0.91
N ILE A 96 -13.64 2.87 1.24
CA ILE A 96 -12.30 2.98 1.81
C ILE A 96 -11.24 2.66 0.75
N LEU A 97 -10.33 3.59 0.53
CA LEU A 97 -9.07 3.41 -0.16
C LEU A 97 -7.95 3.28 0.88
N GLY A 98 -7.50 2.06 1.13
CA GLY A 98 -6.55 1.78 2.19
C GLY A 98 -6.88 0.45 2.92
N CYS A 99 -6.27 0.06 4.02
CA CYS A 99 -5.06 0.76 4.47
C CYS A 99 -3.86 0.46 3.56
N VAL A 100 -2.77 1.16 3.75
CA VAL A 100 -1.59 1.06 2.86
C VAL A 100 -0.66 -0.09 3.27
N THR A 101 -0.54 -0.35 4.56
CA THR A 101 0.33 -1.40 5.12
C THR A 101 -0.47 -2.60 5.62
N THR A 102 0.15 -3.77 5.68
CA THR A 102 -0.56 -5.05 5.86
C THR A 102 -1.29 -5.17 7.20
N THR A 103 -0.61 -4.99 8.33
CA THR A 103 -1.21 -5.19 9.66
C THR A 103 -2.40 -4.26 9.93
N PRO A 104 -2.31 -2.95 9.68
CA PRO A 104 -3.45 -2.04 9.71
C PRO A 104 -4.60 -2.48 8.79
N CYS A 105 -4.24 -2.90 7.57
CA CYS A 105 -5.23 -3.29 6.56
C CYS A 105 -6.02 -4.54 6.94
N ILE A 106 -5.38 -5.53 7.56
CA ILE A 106 -6.05 -6.73 8.07
C ILE A 106 -7.10 -6.34 9.12
N ALA A 107 -6.74 -5.46 10.07
CA ALA A 107 -7.64 -5.00 11.11
C ALA A 107 -8.86 -4.28 10.53
N VAL A 108 -8.64 -3.29 9.68
CA VAL A 108 -9.73 -2.50 9.06
C VAL A 108 -10.57 -3.35 8.13
N SER A 109 -9.98 -4.25 7.34
CA SER A 109 -10.74 -5.09 6.42
C SER A 109 -11.68 -6.07 7.15
N ALA A 110 -11.34 -6.51 8.36
CA ALA A 110 -12.23 -7.33 9.17
C ALA A 110 -13.47 -6.52 9.61
N GLN A 111 -13.29 -5.31 10.13
CA GLN A 111 -14.40 -4.45 10.51
C GLN A 111 -15.24 -4.00 9.31
N ALA A 112 -14.60 -3.58 8.21
CA ALA A 112 -15.28 -3.20 6.99
C ALA A 112 -16.11 -4.35 6.39
N TYR A 113 -15.65 -5.61 6.56
CA TYR A 113 -16.40 -6.77 6.14
C TYR A 113 -17.71 -6.93 6.94
N ASP A 114 -17.64 -6.83 8.26
CA ASP A 114 -18.80 -6.94 9.15
C ASP A 114 -19.80 -5.80 8.91
N GLU A 115 -19.33 -4.60 8.65
CA GLU A 115 -20.14 -3.40 8.40
C GLU A 115 -20.55 -3.24 6.93
N ARG A 116 -20.11 -4.12 6.04
CA ARG A 116 -20.41 -4.14 4.60
C ARG A 116 -19.95 -2.89 3.85
N VAL A 117 -18.87 -2.26 4.30
CA VAL A 117 -18.22 -1.14 3.63
C VAL A 117 -17.24 -1.67 2.59
N PHE A 118 -17.34 -1.16 1.36
CA PHE A 118 -16.40 -1.52 0.30
C PHE A 118 -15.00 -0.97 0.59
N MET A 119 -13.99 -1.82 0.40
CA MET A 119 -12.60 -1.48 0.67
C MET A 119 -11.69 -1.94 -0.46
N LEU A 120 -10.77 -1.08 -0.86
CA LEU A 120 -9.73 -1.37 -1.84
C LEU A 120 -8.37 -0.94 -1.26
N THR A 121 -7.46 -1.90 -1.06
CA THR A 121 -6.09 -1.54 -0.71
C THR A 121 -5.21 -1.40 -1.95
N PRO A 122 -4.43 -0.30 -2.04
CA PRO A 122 -3.48 -0.11 -3.13
C PRO A 122 -2.15 -0.85 -2.92
N SER A 123 -1.82 -1.24 -1.69
CA SER A 123 -0.46 -1.64 -1.32
C SER A 123 -0.36 -2.80 -0.32
N ALA A 124 -1.32 -2.96 0.60
CA ALA A 124 -1.26 -4.07 1.56
C ALA A 124 -1.38 -5.42 0.84
N SER A 125 -0.33 -6.22 0.89
CA SER A 125 -0.10 -7.35 -0.02
C SER A 125 -0.34 -8.73 0.57
N SER A 126 -0.60 -8.84 1.90
CA SER A 126 -1.00 -10.11 2.49
C SER A 126 -2.36 -10.58 1.98
N LEU A 127 -2.47 -11.87 1.72
CA LEU A 127 -3.76 -12.49 1.36
C LEU A 127 -4.79 -12.43 2.49
N GLU A 128 -4.37 -12.27 3.74
CA GLU A 128 -5.25 -12.14 4.90
C GLU A 128 -6.15 -10.90 4.83
N VAL A 129 -5.72 -9.88 4.11
CA VAL A 129 -6.53 -8.66 3.89
C VAL A 129 -7.85 -8.98 3.22
N ILE A 130 -7.85 -9.88 2.23
CA ILE A 130 -9.02 -10.19 1.40
C ILE A 130 -9.63 -11.58 1.69
N ALA A 131 -8.94 -12.41 2.48
CA ALA A 131 -9.37 -13.77 2.74
C ALA A 131 -10.79 -13.82 3.33
N ASN A 132 -11.70 -14.55 2.67
CA ASN A 132 -13.09 -14.71 3.05
C ASN A 132 -13.91 -13.41 3.14
N LYS A 133 -13.49 -12.35 2.44
CA LYS A 133 -14.15 -11.05 2.40
C LYS A 133 -14.52 -10.69 0.95
N ASP A 134 -15.81 -10.56 0.67
CA ASP A 134 -16.33 -10.28 -0.68
C ASP A 134 -16.44 -8.77 -0.99
N ASN A 135 -16.14 -7.91 -0.02
CA ASN A 135 -16.15 -6.46 -0.13
C ASN A 135 -14.77 -5.81 0.08
N ALA A 136 -13.71 -6.62 0.24
CA ALA A 136 -12.32 -6.16 0.35
C ALA A 136 -11.50 -6.67 -0.84
N TYR A 137 -10.78 -5.77 -1.49
CA TYR A 137 -9.99 -6.05 -2.69
C TYR A 137 -8.58 -5.47 -2.56
N GLN A 138 -7.63 -6.05 -3.29
CA GLN A 138 -6.26 -5.54 -3.40
C GLN A 138 -5.83 -5.46 -4.87
N VAL A 139 -5.11 -4.39 -5.24
CA VAL A 139 -4.59 -4.18 -6.60
C VAL A 139 -3.10 -4.44 -6.72
N CYS A 140 -2.41 -4.59 -5.60
CA CYS A 140 -0.99 -4.91 -5.56
C CYS A 140 -0.75 -6.41 -5.76
N PHE A 141 0.50 -6.78 -6.05
CA PHE A 141 0.97 -8.17 -5.99
C PHE A 141 0.91 -8.69 -4.54
N THR A 142 0.85 -10.01 -4.39
CA THR A 142 0.71 -10.65 -3.06
C THR A 142 2.06 -11.01 -2.44
N ASP A 143 2.12 -11.14 -1.11
CA ASP A 143 3.32 -11.60 -0.40
C ASP A 143 3.83 -12.95 -0.92
N PRO A 144 2.98 -13.97 -1.16
CA PRO A 144 3.42 -15.21 -1.77
C PRO A 144 4.06 -15.04 -3.15
N ALA A 145 3.48 -14.18 -4.00
CA ALA A 145 4.06 -13.91 -5.32
C ALA A 145 5.41 -13.19 -5.18
N GLN A 146 5.53 -12.25 -4.25
CA GLN A 146 6.76 -11.50 -4.01
C GLN A 146 7.87 -12.39 -3.46
N GLY A 147 7.60 -13.24 -2.47
CA GLY A 147 8.58 -14.17 -1.91
C GLY A 147 9.09 -15.17 -2.97
N SER A 148 8.16 -15.79 -3.70
CA SER A 148 8.51 -16.74 -4.77
C SER A 148 9.31 -16.09 -5.90
N ALA A 149 8.87 -14.95 -6.41
CA ALA A 149 9.57 -14.22 -7.48
C ALA A 149 10.97 -13.76 -7.05
N SER A 150 11.15 -13.41 -5.77
CA SER A 150 12.44 -13.02 -5.22
C SER A 150 13.42 -14.18 -5.21
N ALA A 151 13.00 -15.37 -4.78
CA ALA A 151 13.83 -16.57 -4.80
C ALA A 151 14.19 -16.96 -6.25
N GLU A 152 13.21 -16.95 -7.16
CA GLU A 152 13.43 -17.20 -8.60
C GLU A 152 14.40 -16.20 -9.23
N TYR A 153 14.30 -14.93 -8.86
CA TYR A 153 15.20 -13.90 -9.36
C TYR A 153 16.65 -14.15 -8.91
N ILE A 154 16.87 -14.41 -7.61
CA ILE A 154 18.22 -14.71 -7.09
C ILE A 154 18.79 -15.93 -7.79
N PHE A 155 18.00 -17.00 -7.95
CA PHE A 155 18.43 -18.25 -8.59
C PHE A 155 18.74 -18.07 -10.09
N ASN A 156 17.79 -17.52 -10.85
CA ASN A 156 17.90 -17.41 -12.31
C ASN A 156 18.95 -16.37 -12.75
N LYS A 157 19.08 -15.29 -11.98
CA LYS A 157 20.08 -14.22 -12.28
C LYS A 157 21.43 -14.47 -11.68
N LYS A 158 21.59 -15.54 -10.87
CA LYS A 158 22.84 -15.88 -10.18
C LYS A 158 23.38 -14.69 -9.39
N VAL A 159 22.49 -14.04 -8.62
CA VAL A 159 22.82 -12.85 -7.84
C VAL A 159 23.88 -13.17 -6.78
N GLY A 160 23.86 -14.40 -6.26
CA GLY A 160 24.84 -14.97 -5.35
C GLY A 160 24.54 -16.46 -5.11
N GLU A 161 25.46 -17.14 -4.41
CA GLU A 161 25.35 -18.59 -4.12
C GLU A 161 24.92 -18.87 -2.68
N LYS A 162 25.21 -17.95 -1.75
CA LYS A 162 24.95 -18.10 -0.32
C LYS A 162 24.06 -16.95 0.17
N VAL A 163 22.81 -17.27 0.43
CA VAL A 163 21.80 -16.28 0.80
C VAL A 163 21.65 -16.22 2.33
N ALA A 164 21.79 -15.04 2.90
CA ALA A 164 21.29 -14.75 4.24
C ALA A 164 19.93 -14.06 4.16
N ILE A 165 19.06 -14.34 5.12
CA ILE A 165 17.75 -13.69 5.24
C ILE A 165 17.72 -12.94 6.56
N ILE A 166 17.28 -11.67 6.50
CA ILE A 166 17.04 -10.85 7.68
C ILE A 166 15.63 -10.28 7.56
N TYR A 167 14.70 -10.66 8.43
CA TYR A 167 13.32 -10.23 8.32
C TYR A 167 12.74 -9.75 9.65
N ASN A 168 11.69 -8.94 9.57
CA ASN A 168 10.95 -8.46 10.73
C ASN A 168 9.92 -9.50 11.16
N ASN A 169 10.15 -10.19 12.27
CA ASN A 169 9.25 -11.22 12.78
C ASN A 169 8.02 -10.69 13.54
N ALA A 170 7.97 -9.37 13.74
CA ALA A 170 6.81 -8.69 14.31
C ALA A 170 5.90 -8.06 13.25
N ASP A 171 6.22 -8.23 11.95
CA ASP A 171 5.48 -7.67 10.83
C ASP A 171 4.93 -8.79 9.93
N THR A 172 3.61 -8.82 9.74
CA THR A 172 2.93 -9.84 8.93
C THR A 172 3.41 -9.83 7.47
N TYR A 173 3.62 -8.66 6.88
CA TYR A 173 4.17 -8.51 5.52
C TYR A 173 5.55 -9.18 5.40
N SER A 174 6.47 -8.81 6.28
CA SER A 174 7.84 -9.32 6.27
C SER A 174 7.90 -10.84 6.46
N THR A 175 7.10 -11.35 7.40
CA THR A 175 6.99 -12.79 7.69
C THR A 175 6.37 -13.57 6.54
N GLY A 176 5.31 -13.05 5.91
CA GLY A 176 4.64 -13.72 4.78
C GLY A 176 5.56 -13.86 3.57
N ILE A 177 6.35 -12.84 3.26
CA ILE A 177 7.34 -12.90 2.18
C ILE A 177 8.46 -13.87 2.52
N TYR A 178 8.99 -13.84 3.76
CA TYR A 178 10.02 -14.78 4.19
C TYR A 178 9.59 -16.23 4.01
N GLN A 179 8.41 -16.60 4.49
CA GLN A 179 7.91 -17.97 4.42
C GLN A 179 7.81 -18.51 2.99
N THR A 180 7.31 -17.70 2.08
CA THR A 180 7.19 -18.11 0.68
C THR A 180 8.52 -18.07 -0.06
N PHE A 181 9.41 -17.14 0.28
CA PHE A 181 10.78 -17.14 -0.20
C PHE A 181 11.51 -18.41 0.21
N GLU A 182 11.46 -18.79 1.50
CA GLU A 182 12.11 -19.99 2.04
C GLU A 182 11.62 -21.26 1.35
N SER A 183 10.30 -21.40 1.21
CA SER A 183 9.70 -22.53 0.51
C SER A 183 10.17 -22.63 -0.94
N LYS A 184 10.14 -21.53 -1.69
CA LYS A 184 10.58 -21.50 -3.09
C LYS A 184 12.10 -21.68 -3.21
N ALA A 185 12.89 -21.15 -2.29
CA ALA A 185 14.33 -21.33 -2.23
C ALA A 185 14.70 -22.82 -2.06
N ALA A 186 13.95 -23.53 -1.20
CA ALA A 186 14.12 -24.98 -1.02
C ALA A 186 13.80 -25.77 -2.31
N GLU A 187 12.72 -25.42 -3.02
CA GLU A 187 12.37 -26.03 -4.31
C GLU A 187 13.47 -25.83 -5.37
N LEU A 188 14.07 -24.65 -5.39
CA LEU A 188 15.12 -24.28 -6.37
C LEU A 188 16.51 -24.77 -5.96
N GLY A 189 16.70 -25.23 -4.73
CA GLY A 189 18.01 -25.60 -4.19
C GLY A 189 18.91 -24.40 -3.90
N LEU A 190 18.35 -23.23 -3.59
CA LEU A 190 19.12 -22.08 -3.12
C LEU A 190 19.74 -22.39 -1.76
N ASN A 191 21.00 -22.00 -1.58
CA ASN A 191 21.73 -22.23 -0.34
C ASN A 191 21.47 -21.07 0.65
N ILE A 192 20.49 -21.25 1.53
CA ILE A 192 20.23 -20.32 2.65
C ILE A 192 21.22 -20.67 3.77
N VAL A 193 22.16 -19.78 4.05
CA VAL A 193 23.24 -19.98 5.02
C VAL A 193 22.96 -19.36 6.39
N SER A 194 22.06 -18.39 6.47
CA SER A 194 21.69 -17.72 7.72
C SER A 194 20.28 -17.14 7.63
N VAL A 195 19.52 -17.27 8.72
CA VAL A 195 18.20 -16.60 8.88
C VAL A 195 18.20 -15.92 10.24
N THR A 196 18.03 -14.61 10.24
CA THR A 196 17.96 -13.80 11.45
C THR A 196 16.76 -12.87 11.44
N THR A 197 16.34 -12.44 12.62
CA THR A 197 15.16 -11.61 12.77
C THR A 197 15.46 -10.29 13.48
N PHE A 198 14.54 -9.36 13.31
CA PHE A 198 14.45 -8.12 14.08
C PHE A 198 12.98 -7.79 14.37
N THR A 199 12.73 -6.76 15.16
CA THR A 199 11.39 -6.24 15.48
C THR A 199 11.30 -4.75 15.12
N ASN A 200 10.09 -4.17 15.19
CA ASN A 200 9.86 -2.76 14.89
C ASN A 200 10.74 -1.80 15.71
N ASP A 201 11.11 -2.21 16.93
CA ASP A 201 11.92 -1.41 17.86
C ASP A 201 13.43 -1.57 17.66
N THR A 202 13.85 -2.47 16.76
CA THR A 202 15.27 -2.74 16.54
C THR A 202 15.95 -1.53 15.90
N THR A 203 16.98 -1.03 16.56
CA THR A 203 17.77 0.13 16.11
C THR A 203 19.20 -0.23 15.72
N ASP A 204 19.71 -1.37 16.17
CA ASP A 204 21.03 -1.89 15.84
C ASP A 204 20.91 -3.27 15.19
N PHE A 205 21.48 -3.41 14.00
CA PHE A 205 21.47 -4.61 13.19
C PHE A 205 22.84 -5.31 13.13
N SER A 206 23.76 -4.92 13.99
CA SER A 206 25.14 -5.43 13.99
C SER A 206 25.21 -6.94 14.18
N VAL A 207 24.31 -7.50 15.00
CA VAL A 207 24.21 -8.96 15.22
C VAL A 207 23.83 -9.68 13.94
N GLN A 208 22.74 -9.26 13.29
CA GLN A 208 22.22 -9.90 12.08
C GLN A 208 23.23 -9.84 10.93
N VAL A 209 23.88 -8.69 10.76
CA VAL A 209 24.92 -8.50 9.74
C VAL A 209 26.16 -9.35 10.05
N THR A 210 26.56 -9.42 11.32
CA THR A 210 27.72 -10.25 11.72
C THR A 210 27.45 -11.73 11.49
N GLU A 211 26.25 -12.21 11.80
CA GLU A 211 25.87 -13.60 11.55
C GLU A 211 25.83 -13.93 10.06
N ALA A 212 25.24 -13.07 9.23
CA ALA A 212 25.24 -13.24 7.77
C ALA A 212 26.68 -13.31 7.22
N LYS A 213 27.57 -12.42 7.70
CA LYS A 213 28.98 -12.40 7.32
C LYS A 213 29.73 -13.68 7.76
N ASN A 214 29.55 -14.10 9.02
CA ASN A 214 30.21 -15.30 9.56
C ASN A 214 29.74 -16.58 8.85
N ALA A 215 28.49 -16.61 8.40
CA ALA A 215 27.96 -17.69 7.57
C ALA A 215 28.50 -17.65 6.12
N GLY A 216 29.24 -16.61 5.75
CA GLY A 216 29.83 -16.43 4.43
C GLY A 216 28.79 -16.10 3.35
N ALA A 217 27.71 -15.43 3.73
CA ALA A 217 26.70 -14.99 2.78
C ALA A 217 27.28 -13.99 1.77
N ASP A 218 26.91 -14.12 0.52
CA ASP A 218 27.25 -13.19 -0.57
C ASP A 218 26.03 -12.36 -1.03
N VAL A 219 24.82 -12.76 -0.60
CA VAL A 219 23.56 -12.04 -0.80
C VAL A 219 22.79 -11.99 0.51
N VAL A 220 22.19 -10.82 0.81
CA VAL A 220 21.23 -10.66 1.90
C VAL A 220 19.86 -10.32 1.31
N PHE A 221 18.89 -11.18 1.58
CA PHE A 221 17.47 -10.91 1.30
C PHE A 221 16.83 -10.26 2.51
N LEU A 222 16.21 -9.10 2.31
CA LEU A 222 15.68 -8.24 3.38
C LEU A 222 14.23 -7.82 3.07
N PRO A 223 13.23 -8.67 3.31
CA PRO A 223 11.82 -8.29 3.14
C PRO A 223 11.38 -7.41 4.32
N SER A 224 11.21 -6.11 4.08
CA SER A 224 10.79 -5.17 5.13
C SER A 224 10.14 -3.92 4.55
N THR A 225 9.06 -3.43 5.20
CA THR A 225 8.39 -2.16 4.89
C THR A 225 9.19 -0.95 5.34
N THR A 226 9.89 -1.05 6.45
CA THR A 226 10.73 0.03 6.95
C THR A 226 12.14 -0.16 6.44
N PRO A 227 12.78 0.88 5.89
CA PRO A 227 14.14 0.74 5.42
C PRO A 227 15.11 0.62 6.60
N PRO A 228 15.58 -0.58 6.96
CA PRO A 228 16.79 -0.70 7.75
C PRO A 228 18.02 -0.26 6.93
N LEU A 229 17.84 -0.02 5.63
CA LEU A 229 18.86 0.31 4.66
C LEU A 229 19.84 1.43 5.04
N PRO A 230 19.38 2.60 5.54
CA PRO A 230 20.33 3.63 5.96
C PRO A 230 21.21 3.20 7.13
N ARG A 231 20.68 2.30 7.98
CA ARG A 231 21.42 1.79 9.16
C ARG A 231 22.38 0.66 8.78
N PHE A 232 22.04 -0.16 7.79
CA PHE A 232 22.96 -1.15 7.23
C PHE A 232 24.09 -0.49 6.43
N SER A 233 23.83 0.60 5.71
CA SER A 233 24.85 1.30 4.91
C SER A 233 25.91 2.02 5.74
N THR A 234 25.66 2.26 7.02
CA THR A 234 26.62 2.87 7.96
C THR A 234 27.54 1.86 8.63
N LEU A 235 27.28 0.55 8.46
CA LEU A 235 28.16 -0.49 8.97
C LEU A 235 29.42 -0.60 8.10
N PRO A 236 30.62 -0.73 8.68
CA PRO A 236 31.87 -0.85 7.92
C PRO A 236 31.98 -2.23 7.30
N THR A 237 31.29 -2.44 6.18
CA THR A 237 31.31 -3.69 5.44
C THR A 237 31.51 -3.41 3.94
N PRO A 238 32.27 -4.25 3.22
CA PRO A 238 32.45 -4.10 1.79
C PRO A 238 31.25 -4.60 0.96
N TRP A 239 30.03 -4.41 1.47
CA TRP A 239 28.79 -4.86 0.80
C TRP A 239 28.32 -3.77 -0.16
N ALA A 240 28.29 -4.07 -1.45
CA ALA A 240 27.71 -3.19 -2.45
C ALA A 240 26.19 -3.33 -2.45
N THR A 241 25.48 -2.21 -2.41
CA THR A 241 24.02 -2.20 -2.55
C THR A 241 23.64 -2.22 -4.02
N SER A 242 23.04 -3.31 -4.50
CA SER A 242 22.29 -3.24 -5.75
C SER A 242 20.82 -2.88 -5.43
N ARG A 243 20.36 -1.73 -5.91
CA ARG A 243 18.97 -1.32 -5.78
C ARG A 243 18.13 -2.11 -6.77
N CYS A 244 17.24 -2.97 -6.28
CA CYS A 244 16.08 -3.39 -7.04
C CYS A 244 14.85 -2.74 -6.40
N SER A 245 14.01 -2.11 -7.20
CA SER A 245 12.86 -1.33 -6.75
C SER A 245 11.86 -2.20 -6.00
N SER A 246 11.44 -1.73 -4.87
CA SER A 246 10.20 -2.04 -4.13
C SER A 246 9.99 -3.43 -3.54
N ALA A 247 10.95 -4.12 -3.00
CA ALA A 247 10.81 -5.25 -2.06
C ALA A 247 11.99 -6.23 -2.08
N LEU A 248 12.88 -6.12 -3.05
CA LEU A 248 14.07 -6.95 -3.14
C LEU A 248 15.30 -6.09 -2.84
N THR A 249 15.75 -6.09 -1.62
CA THR A 249 17.08 -5.54 -1.32
C THR A 249 18.06 -6.70 -1.26
N ALA A 250 18.69 -6.98 -2.40
CA ALA A 250 19.81 -7.88 -2.45
C ALA A 250 21.11 -7.08 -2.27
N TRP A 251 21.98 -7.56 -1.40
CA TRP A 251 23.30 -7.01 -1.16
C TRP A 251 24.32 -8.01 -1.63
N THR A 252 25.28 -7.60 -2.42
CA THR A 252 26.38 -8.46 -2.86
C THR A 252 27.66 -8.05 -2.16
N ALA A 253 28.45 -9.04 -1.69
CA ALA A 253 29.79 -8.81 -1.24
C ALA A 253 30.72 -8.67 -2.46
N SER A 254 31.46 -7.57 -2.53
CA SER A 254 32.52 -7.34 -3.51
C SER A 254 33.87 -7.60 -2.88
#